data_cc45f91ce1042a4c38b081ff69464673
#
_entry.id   cc45f91ce1042a4c38b081ff69464673
#
_cell.length_a   1.000
_cell.length_b   1.000
_cell.length_c   1.000
_cell.angle_alpha   90.00
_cell.angle_beta   90.00
_cell.angle_gamma   90.00
#
_symmetry.space_group_name_H-M   'P 1'
#
loop_
_entity.id
_entity.type
_entity.pdbx_description
1 polymer ?
#
loop_
_entity_poly.entity_id
_entity_poly.type
_entity_poly.pdbx_seq_one_letter_code
_entity_poly.pdbx_strand_id
1 'polypeptide(L)'
;HFAVNNQETNRTTVDVECSERALREIYLPAFKAAVQEGGALTVMAAYNKFRGEFCAENNYLVRKILRNEWGFDGVYVTDWGAAHSTVPSMEAGLDLEMGTLIDKYEDWYYANPLIEAVKSGKIPMSLVDEKVGDVLRVMIKTNVLDPKKRFGPGSMNTKEHQQATYDAAAEAIVLLKNQNNLLPLDFSSIKSLAVIGDNATRKHSNGGLSSEIKAVYEVTPLEALRAKWGDKVDIRFAQG
;
A
#
# COMPACT_ATOMS: atom_id res chain seq x y z
N HIS A 1 -5.02 -0.86 -3.57
CA HIS A 1 -5.48 -0.51 -4.93
C HIS A 1 -6.89 -1.09 -5.19
N PHE A 2 -7.92 -0.31 -4.98
CA PHE A 2 -9.31 -0.69 -5.24
C PHE A 2 -9.67 -0.37 -6.70
N ALA A 3 -9.89 -1.34 -7.55
CA ALA A 3 -9.85 -2.77 -7.38
C ALA A 3 -9.19 -3.44 -8.61
N VAL A 4 -9.04 -4.77 -8.53
CA VAL A 4 -8.56 -5.65 -9.61
C VAL A 4 -7.16 -5.32 -10.17
N ASN A 5 -6.28 -4.75 -9.34
CA ASN A 5 -4.89 -4.45 -9.65
C ASN A 5 -3.97 -5.54 -9.09
N ASN A 6 -3.79 -6.61 -9.82
CA ASN A 6 -3.03 -7.78 -9.41
C ASN A 6 -1.82 -8.09 -10.32
N GLN A 7 -1.38 -7.12 -11.11
CA GLN A 7 -0.17 -7.22 -11.92
C GLN A 7 0.57 -5.88 -12.01
N GLU A 8 1.89 -5.91 -12.14
CA GLU A 8 2.72 -4.71 -12.32
C GLU A 8 2.88 -4.33 -13.80
N THR A 9 2.93 -5.32 -14.70
CA THR A 9 3.07 -5.07 -16.13
C THR A 9 1.87 -4.30 -16.66
N ASN A 10 2.12 -3.12 -17.23
CA ASN A 10 1.09 -2.22 -17.78
C ASN A 10 0.00 -1.82 -16.77
N ARG A 11 0.28 -1.84 -15.46
CA ARG A 11 -0.73 -1.58 -14.42
C ARG A 11 -1.44 -0.23 -14.55
N THR A 12 -0.80 0.75 -15.19
CA THR A 12 -1.35 2.10 -15.40
C THR A 12 -2.24 2.22 -16.66
N THR A 13 -2.33 1.18 -17.48
CA THR A 13 -3.05 1.23 -18.76
C THR A 13 -3.93 0.00 -19.03
N VAL A 14 -3.69 -1.11 -18.34
CA VAL A 14 -4.45 -2.35 -18.54
C VAL A 14 -5.92 -2.15 -18.23
N ASP A 15 -6.78 -2.67 -19.11
CA ASP A 15 -8.22 -2.76 -18.87
C ASP A 15 -8.57 -4.18 -18.41
N VAL A 16 -9.10 -4.29 -17.21
CA VAL A 16 -9.40 -5.60 -16.60
C VAL A 16 -10.84 -5.96 -16.82
N GLU A 17 -11.04 -7.12 -17.40
CA GLU A 17 -12.36 -7.73 -17.58
C GLU A 17 -12.48 -8.97 -16.69
N CYS A 18 -13.51 -9.04 -15.88
CA CYS A 18 -13.86 -10.24 -15.14
C CYS A 18 -15.38 -10.34 -14.96
N SER A 19 -15.85 -11.55 -14.71
CA SER A 19 -17.26 -11.77 -14.40
C SER A 19 -17.65 -11.11 -13.07
N GLU A 20 -18.92 -10.77 -12.92
CA GLU A 20 -19.44 -10.21 -11.66
C GLU A 20 -19.18 -11.16 -10.48
N ARG A 21 -19.29 -12.46 -10.73
CA ARG A 21 -19.00 -13.47 -9.72
C ARG A 21 -17.54 -13.44 -9.27
N ALA A 22 -16.60 -13.37 -10.21
CA ALA A 22 -15.16 -13.29 -9.88
C ALA A 22 -14.85 -12.00 -9.13
N LEU A 23 -15.42 -10.87 -9.57
CA LEU A 23 -15.26 -9.59 -8.88
C LEU A 23 -15.71 -9.70 -7.41
N ARG A 24 -16.91 -10.23 -7.15
CA ARG A 24 -17.52 -10.24 -5.82
C ARG A 24 -17.02 -11.36 -4.90
N GLU A 25 -16.56 -12.47 -5.45
CA GLU A 25 -16.09 -13.62 -4.65
C GLU A 25 -14.57 -13.63 -4.43
N ILE A 26 -13.79 -12.97 -5.30
CA ILE A 26 -12.33 -13.02 -5.26
C ILE A 26 -11.73 -11.64 -4.94
N TYR A 27 -12.09 -10.60 -5.71
CA TYR A 27 -11.40 -9.31 -5.65
C TYR A 27 -11.94 -8.38 -4.56
N LEU A 28 -13.23 -8.36 -4.32
CA LEU A 28 -13.87 -7.41 -3.41
C LEU A 28 -13.92 -7.82 -1.93
N PRO A 29 -13.90 -9.12 -1.53
CA PRO A 29 -14.15 -9.50 -0.14
C PRO A 29 -13.21 -8.86 0.87
N ALA A 30 -11.92 -8.77 0.57
CA ALA A 30 -10.93 -8.15 1.47
C ALA A 30 -11.21 -6.65 1.68
N PHE A 31 -11.55 -5.92 0.61
CA PHE A 31 -11.92 -4.51 0.70
C PHE A 31 -13.23 -4.31 1.48
N LYS A 32 -14.23 -5.18 1.23
CA LYS A 32 -15.49 -5.14 1.96
C LYS A 32 -15.27 -5.35 3.46
N ALA A 33 -14.50 -6.35 3.84
CA ALA A 33 -14.16 -6.60 5.24
C ALA A 33 -13.39 -5.43 5.85
N ALA A 34 -12.41 -4.85 5.15
CA ALA A 34 -11.68 -3.67 5.61
C ALA A 34 -12.60 -2.47 5.89
N VAL A 35 -13.61 -2.25 5.03
CA VAL A 35 -14.59 -1.16 5.18
C VAL A 35 -15.60 -1.47 6.28
N GLN A 36 -16.28 -2.62 6.21
CA GLN A 36 -17.44 -2.91 7.06
C GLN A 36 -17.07 -3.47 8.43
N GLU A 37 -16.00 -4.25 8.53
CA GLU A 37 -15.56 -4.90 9.77
C GLU A 37 -14.35 -4.16 10.37
N GLY A 38 -13.38 -3.77 9.52
CA GLY A 38 -12.18 -3.05 9.94
C GLY A 38 -12.37 -1.55 10.17
N GLY A 39 -13.47 -0.96 9.70
CA GLY A 39 -13.74 0.46 9.87
C GLY A 39 -12.76 1.38 9.15
N ALA A 40 -12.24 0.96 7.99
CA ALA A 40 -11.32 1.76 7.19
C ALA A 40 -11.95 3.11 6.84
N LEU A 41 -11.23 4.20 7.08
CA LEU A 41 -11.68 5.57 6.83
C LEU A 41 -11.22 6.10 5.48
N THR A 42 -10.27 5.43 4.82
CA THR A 42 -9.77 5.80 3.49
C THR A 42 -9.62 4.56 2.62
N VAL A 43 -9.93 4.70 1.33
CA VAL A 43 -9.73 3.67 0.31
C VAL A 43 -9.01 4.30 -0.88
N MET A 44 -7.95 3.65 -1.36
CA MET A 44 -7.14 4.15 -2.46
C MET A 44 -7.53 3.49 -3.77
N ALA A 45 -7.70 4.29 -4.82
CA ALA A 45 -7.97 3.82 -6.17
C ALA A 45 -6.78 3.04 -6.75
N ALA A 46 -7.07 2.04 -7.57
CA ALA A 46 -6.09 1.38 -8.40
C ALA A 46 -5.76 2.19 -9.66
N TYR A 47 -4.62 1.88 -10.27
CA TYR A 47 -4.17 2.53 -11.51
C TYR A 47 -4.91 2.08 -12.77
N ASN A 48 -5.32 0.82 -12.79
CA ASN A 48 -5.86 0.16 -13.96
C ASN A 48 -7.28 0.62 -14.28
N LYS A 49 -7.70 0.30 -15.50
CA LYS A 49 -9.11 0.34 -15.88
C LYS A 49 -9.83 -0.93 -15.42
N PHE A 50 -11.11 -0.79 -15.22
CA PHE A 50 -12.04 -1.88 -15.02
C PHE A 50 -13.26 -1.65 -15.89
N ARG A 51 -13.47 -2.54 -16.87
CA ARG A 51 -14.56 -2.45 -17.84
C ARG A 51 -14.58 -1.10 -18.56
N GLY A 52 -13.43 -0.67 -19.07
CA GLY A 52 -13.24 0.54 -19.87
C GLY A 52 -12.97 1.83 -19.12
N GLU A 53 -13.25 1.91 -17.80
CA GLU A 53 -13.08 3.11 -16.98
C GLU A 53 -11.94 2.95 -15.99
N PHE A 54 -11.11 3.97 -15.77
CA PHE A 54 -10.09 3.95 -14.72
C PHE A 54 -10.74 3.81 -13.34
N CYS A 55 -10.14 3.02 -12.46
CA CYS A 55 -10.71 2.76 -11.13
C CYS A 55 -10.99 4.02 -10.32
N ALA A 56 -10.19 5.09 -10.50
CA ALA A 56 -10.40 6.37 -9.85
C ALA A 56 -11.71 7.08 -10.26
N GLU A 57 -12.20 6.80 -11.47
CA GLU A 57 -13.40 7.41 -12.06
C GLU A 57 -14.50 6.40 -12.41
N ASN A 58 -14.37 5.17 -11.92
CA ASN A 58 -15.33 4.10 -12.19
C ASN A 58 -16.54 4.20 -11.27
N ASN A 59 -17.64 4.70 -11.81
CA ASN A 59 -18.88 4.90 -11.05
C ASN A 59 -19.44 3.59 -10.47
N TYR A 60 -19.28 2.47 -11.18
CA TYR A 60 -19.76 1.17 -10.71
C TYR A 60 -19.01 0.72 -9.45
N LEU A 61 -17.67 0.82 -9.45
CA LEU A 61 -16.86 0.45 -8.28
C LEU A 61 -17.09 1.40 -7.11
N VAL A 62 -17.09 2.71 -7.34
CA VAL A 62 -17.08 3.72 -6.29
C VAL A 62 -18.48 4.01 -5.78
N ARG A 63 -19.40 4.52 -6.64
CA ARG A 63 -20.73 4.91 -6.19
C ARG A 63 -21.60 3.71 -5.85
N LYS A 64 -21.66 2.71 -6.75
CA LYS A 64 -22.56 1.59 -6.51
C LYS A 64 -22.03 0.64 -5.44
N ILE A 65 -20.80 0.14 -5.56
CA ILE A 65 -20.29 -0.89 -4.65
C ILE A 65 -19.77 -0.26 -3.35
N LEU A 66 -18.74 0.59 -3.44
CA LEU A 66 -18.05 1.11 -2.24
C LEU A 66 -19.00 1.95 -1.38
N ARG A 67 -19.68 2.95 -1.97
CA ARG A 67 -20.51 3.88 -1.20
C ARG A 67 -21.92 3.34 -0.91
N ASN A 68 -22.66 2.90 -1.94
CA ASN A 68 -24.06 2.53 -1.74
C ASN A 68 -24.24 1.15 -1.12
N GLU A 69 -23.55 0.12 -1.64
CA GLU A 69 -23.72 -1.25 -1.13
C GLU A 69 -23.01 -1.45 0.23
N TRP A 70 -21.82 -0.89 0.41
CA TRP A 70 -21.03 -1.09 1.63
C TRP A 70 -21.18 0.02 2.67
N GLY A 71 -21.79 1.14 2.31
CA GLY A 71 -22.00 2.28 3.20
C GLY A 71 -20.72 3.04 3.55
N PHE A 72 -19.73 3.02 2.68
CA PHE A 72 -18.48 3.75 2.91
C PHE A 72 -18.70 5.26 2.91
N ASP A 73 -18.44 5.91 4.04
CA ASP A 73 -18.57 7.34 4.26
C ASP A 73 -17.23 8.07 4.44
N GLY A 74 -16.13 7.38 4.11
CA GLY A 74 -14.78 7.90 4.21
C GLY A 74 -14.26 8.51 2.92
N VAL A 75 -12.95 8.76 2.86
CA VAL A 75 -12.26 9.38 1.71
C VAL A 75 -11.83 8.33 0.70
N TYR A 76 -12.25 8.49 -0.55
CA TYR A 76 -11.72 7.77 -1.70
C TYR A 76 -10.63 8.63 -2.36
N VAL A 77 -9.41 8.13 -2.36
CA VAL A 77 -8.20 8.86 -2.78
C VAL A 77 -7.54 8.16 -3.97
N THR A 78 -6.89 8.91 -4.85
CA THR A 78 -6.07 8.28 -5.89
C THR A 78 -4.77 7.73 -5.33
N ASP A 79 -4.20 6.72 -5.97
CA ASP A 79 -2.75 6.52 -5.93
C ASP A 79 -2.07 7.65 -6.73
N TRP A 80 -0.74 7.81 -6.57
CA TRP A 80 0.02 8.87 -7.26
C TRP A 80 -0.03 8.71 -8.77
N GLY A 81 -0.65 9.69 -9.45
CA GLY A 81 -0.84 9.65 -10.90
C GLY A 81 -1.99 8.76 -11.40
N ALA A 82 -2.89 8.33 -10.51
CA ALA A 82 -4.04 7.51 -10.89
C ALA A 82 -5.29 8.32 -11.28
N ALA A 83 -5.26 9.65 -11.17
CA ALA A 83 -6.31 10.51 -11.74
C ALA A 83 -6.12 10.68 -13.24
N HIS A 84 -7.23 10.66 -13.99
CA HIS A 84 -7.22 10.79 -15.46
C HIS A 84 -8.22 11.80 -15.99
N SER A 85 -9.09 12.35 -15.14
CA SER A 85 -10.12 13.30 -15.54
C SER A 85 -10.63 14.13 -14.36
N THR A 86 -11.27 15.26 -14.63
CA THR A 86 -11.91 16.12 -13.61
C THR A 86 -13.38 15.71 -13.41
N VAL A 87 -14.20 15.82 -14.45
CA VAL A 87 -15.66 15.63 -14.31
C VAL A 87 -16.01 14.17 -14.01
N PRO A 88 -15.55 13.17 -14.78
CA PRO A 88 -15.84 11.77 -14.47
C PRO A 88 -15.37 11.34 -13.07
N SER A 89 -14.18 11.77 -12.64
CA SER A 89 -13.66 11.46 -11.30
C SER A 89 -14.53 12.04 -10.19
N MET A 90 -14.96 13.31 -10.31
CA MET A 90 -15.87 13.96 -9.36
C MET A 90 -17.21 13.25 -9.27
N GLU A 91 -17.81 12.92 -10.42
CA GLU A 91 -19.09 12.24 -10.50
C GLU A 91 -19.02 10.81 -9.95
N ALA A 92 -17.94 10.10 -10.25
CA ALA A 92 -17.70 8.75 -9.73
C ALA A 92 -17.50 8.71 -8.20
N GLY A 93 -17.13 9.82 -7.59
CA GLY A 93 -16.98 9.87 -6.13
C GLY A 93 -15.55 9.89 -5.61
N LEU A 94 -14.59 10.27 -6.42
CA LEU A 94 -13.22 10.57 -5.98
C LEU A 94 -13.23 11.83 -5.12
N ASP A 95 -12.63 11.78 -3.92
CA ASP A 95 -12.61 12.90 -2.99
C ASP A 95 -11.29 13.66 -3.03
N LEU A 96 -10.19 12.97 -3.27
CA LEU A 96 -8.86 13.55 -3.18
C LEU A 96 -7.94 13.01 -4.28
N GLU A 97 -7.35 13.92 -5.05
CA GLU A 97 -6.27 13.62 -5.98
C GLU A 97 -4.93 13.70 -5.25
N MET A 98 -4.17 12.59 -5.27
CA MET A 98 -2.83 12.49 -4.67
C MET A 98 -1.78 12.50 -5.76
N GLY A 99 -1.02 13.57 -5.85
CA GLY A 99 0.06 13.69 -6.81
C GLY A 99 -0.30 13.22 -8.23
N THR A 100 0.16 13.90 -9.22
CA THR A 100 -0.03 13.49 -10.60
C THR A 100 1.30 13.54 -11.35
N LEU A 101 1.34 12.95 -12.55
CA LEU A 101 2.48 13.05 -13.45
C LEU A 101 2.51 14.39 -14.21
N ILE A 102 1.59 15.29 -13.89
CA ILE A 102 1.53 16.64 -14.46
C ILE A 102 2.46 17.55 -13.63
N ASP A 103 3.44 18.18 -14.27
CA ASP A 103 4.51 18.95 -13.59
C ASP A 103 3.99 20.15 -12.81
N LYS A 104 2.96 20.82 -13.31
CA LYS A 104 2.41 22.02 -12.68
C LYS A 104 1.17 21.68 -11.88
N TYR A 105 1.17 22.03 -10.60
CA TYR A 105 0.04 21.82 -9.70
C TYR A 105 -1.27 22.42 -10.23
N GLU A 106 -1.19 23.60 -10.86
CA GLU A 106 -2.35 24.31 -11.40
C GLU A 106 -3.10 23.48 -12.47
N ASP A 107 -2.39 22.59 -13.15
CA ASP A 107 -2.93 21.76 -14.24
C ASP A 107 -3.46 20.40 -13.73
N TRP A 108 -3.34 20.08 -12.43
CA TRP A 108 -3.91 18.89 -11.85
C TRP A 108 -5.43 18.87 -12.02
N TYR A 109 -6.02 17.69 -12.12
CA TYR A 109 -7.44 17.53 -12.41
C TYR A 109 -8.34 18.20 -11.37
N TYR A 110 -7.91 18.23 -10.08
CA TYR A 110 -8.63 18.85 -8.97
C TYR A 110 -8.10 20.23 -8.58
N ALA A 111 -7.30 20.84 -9.43
CA ALA A 111 -6.85 22.24 -9.30
C ALA A 111 -7.65 23.16 -10.24
N ASN A 112 -7.00 23.91 -11.14
CA ASN A 112 -7.68 24.84 -12.05
C ASN A 112 -8.73 24.17 -12.93
N PRO A 113 -8.54 22.93 -13.49
CA PRO A 113 -9.59 22.26 -14.24
C PRO A 113 -10.90 22.09 -13.47
N LEU A 114 -10.83 21.77 -12.16
CA LEU A 114 -12.01 21.67 -11.30
C LEU A 114 -12.66 23.04 -11.07
N ILE A 115 -11.85 24.08 -10.80
CA ILE A 115 -12.35 25.44 -10.64
C ILE A 115 -13.13 25.89 -11.87
N GLU A 116 -12.60 25.68 -13.06
CA GLU A 116 -13.26 26.04 -14.31
C GLU A 116 -14.51 25.18 -14.60
N ALA A 117 -14.50 23.91 -14.24
CA ALA A 117 -15.68 23.04 -14.35
C ALA A 117 -16.83 23.52 -13.45
N VAL A 118 -16.52 23.97 -12.23
CA VAL A 118 -17.53 24.56 -11.33
C VAL A 118 -18.02 25.91 -11.85
N LYS A 119 -17.14 26.83 -12.25
CA LYS A 119 -17.50 28.14 -12.78
C LYS A 119 -18.37 28.04 -14.04
N SER A 120 -18.11 27.05 -14.90
CA SER A 120 -18.91 26.80 -16.10
C SER A 120 -20.20 26.03 -15.87
N GLY A 121 -20.49 25.61 -14.63
CA GLY A 121 -21.69 24.85 -14.27
C GLY A 121 -21.65 23.39 -14.70
N LYS A 122 -20.51 22.87 -15.17
CA LYS A 122 -20.33 21.42 -15.48
C LYS A 122 -20.35 20.57 -14.22
N ILE A 123 -19.83 21.11 -13.11
CA ILE A 123 -19.85 20.46 -11.78
C ILE A 123 -20.63 21.37 -10.84
N PRO A 124 -21.68 20.90 -10.19
CA PRO A 124 -22.38 21.69 -9.17
C PRO A 124 -21.52 21.81 -7.90
N MET A 125 -21.57 22.98 -7.24
CA MET A 125 -20.83 23.20 -5.99
C MET A 125 -21.17 22.16 -4.91
N SER A 126 -22.41 21.68 -4.86
CA SER A 126 -22.83 20.64 -3.92
C SER A 126 -22.01 19.34 -4.03
N LEU A 127 -21.47 19.03 -5.21
CA LEU A 127 -20.59 17.87 -5.39
C LEU A 127 -19.20 18.13 -4.79
N VAL A 128 -18.70 19.36 -4.86
CA VAL A 128 -17.46 19.78 -4.16
C VAL A 128 -17.67 19.73 -2.65
N ASP A 129 -18.82 20.24 -2.17
CA ASP A 129 -19.16 20.21 -0.74
C ASP A 129 -19.23 18.77 -0.21
N GLU A 130 -19.74 17.83 -1.01
CA GLU A 130 -19.73 16.39 -0.68
C GLU A 130 -18.30 15.90 -0.42
N LYS A 131 -17.34 16.17 -1.35
CA LYS A 131 -15.95 15.75 -1.23
C LYS A 131 -15.25 16.36 -0.02
N VAL A 132 -15.44 17.67 0.17
CA VAL A 132 -14.91 18.37 1.35
C VAL A 132 -15.51 17.78 2.63
N GLY A 133 -16.81 17.47 2.63
CA GLY A 133 -17.49 16.84 3.74
C GLY A 133 -16.90 15.48 4.12
N ASP A 134 -16.57 14.65 3.14
CA ASP A 134 -15.93 13.34 3.37
C ASP A 134 -14.54 13.49 3.98
N VAL A 135 -13.71 14.42 3.47
CA VAL A 135 -12.40 14.72 4.03
C VAL A 135 -12.51 15.22 5.47
N LEU A 136 -13.39 16.22 5.72
CA LEU A 136 -13.59 16.76 7.07
C LEU A 136 -14.10 15.71 8.06
N ARG A 137 -14.98 14.82 7.62
CA ARG A 137 -15.48 13.70 8.45
C ARG A 137 -14.34 12.80 8.91
N VAL A 138 -13.42 12.44 8.01
CA VAL A 138 -12.24 11.63 8.36
C VAL A 138 -11.33 12.40 9.32
N MET A 139 -11.07 13.69 9.08
CA MET A 139 -10.26 14.52 9.97
C MET A 139 -10.86 14.63 11.37
N ILE A 140 -12.19 14.70 11.49
CA ILE A 140 -12.89 14.71 12.78
C ILE A 140 -12.79 13.34 13.46
N LYS A 141 -13.09 12.25 12.73
CA LYS A 141 -13.01 10.87 13.26
C LYS A 141 -11.61 10.51 13.77
N THR A 142 -10.57 11.06 13.16
CA THR A 142 -9.16 10.83 13.54
C THR A 142 -8.61 11.85 14.54
N ASN A 143 -9.43 12.79 15.00
CA ASN A 143 -9.05 13.88 15.93
C ASN A 143 -7.92 14.79 15.41
N VAL A 144 -7.67 14.83 14.12
CA VAL A 144 -6.60 15.70 13.54
C VAL A 144 -6.88 17.17 13.76
N LEU A 145 -8.17 17.55 13.82
CA LEU A 145 -8.61 18.94 14.03
C LEU A 145 -8.65 19.36 15.51
N ASP A 146 -8.57 18.42 16.45
CA ASP A 146 -8.60 18.70 17.89
C ASP A 146 -7.19 18.53 18.51
N PRO A 147 -6.48 19.65 18.78
CA PRO A 147 -5.12 19.56 19.35
C PRO A 147 -5.06 18.85 20.71
N LYS A 148 -6.18 18.84 21.47
CA LYS A 148 -6.25 18.19 22.79
C LYS A 148 -6.44 16.68 22.71
N LYS A 149 -7.00 16.19 21.61
CA LYS A 149 -7.26 14.77 21.37
C LYS A 149 -6.29 14.14 20.37
N ARG A 150 -5.44 14.96 19.78
CA ARG A 150 -4.45 14.50 18.82
C ARG A 150 -3.50 13.50 19.47
N PHE A 151 -3.29 12.36 18.83
CA PHE A 151 -2.29 11.40 19.27
C PHE A 151 -0.91 12.05 19.29
N GLY A 152 -0.09 11.72 20.30
CA GLY A 152 1.30 12.14 20.35
C GLY A 152 2.13 11.58 19.19
N PRO A 153 3.40 12.01 19.06
CA PRO A 153 4.27 11.63 17.94
C PRO A 153 4.57 10.13 17.85
N GLY A 154 4.16 9.35 18.85
CA GLY A 154 4.48 7.93 18.92
C GLY A 154 5.96 7.67 19.19
N SER A 155 6.40 6.46 18.94
CA SER A 155 7.79 6.04 19.07
C SER A 155 8.24 5.30 17.80
N MET A 156 9.54 5.39 17.50
CA MET A 156 10.14 4.69 16.37
C MET A 156 11.35 3.89 16.80
N ASN A 157 11.55 2.73 16.22
CA ASN A 157 12.73 1.89 16.38
C ASN A 157 13.08 1.57 17.86
N THR A 158 12.06 1.35 18.69
CA THR A 158 12.28 0.89 20.07
C THR A 158 12.72 -0.57 20.08
N LYS A 159 13.18 -1.06 21.22
CA LYS A 159 13.55 -2.48 21.38
C LYS A 159 12.34 -3.40 21.13
N GLU A 160 11.16 -2.98 21.53
CA GLU A 160 9.90 -3.69 21.30
C GLU A 160 9.57 -3.76 19.81
N HIS A 161 9.77 -2.64 19.06
CA HIS A 161 9.59 -2.63 17.59
C HIS A 161 10.60 -3.55 16.88
N GLN A 162 11.86 -3.55 17.33
CA GLN A 162 12.89 -4.44 16.79
C GLN A 162 12.56 -5.91 17.06
N GLN A 163 12.10 -6.24 18.28
CA GLN A 163 11.67 -7.60 18.60
C GLN A 163 10.45 -8.02 17.77
N ALA A 164 9.43 -7.16 17.64
CA ALA A 164 8.26 -7.45 16.81
C ALA A 164 8.64 -7.69 15.34
N THR A 165 9.59 -6.92 14.80
CA THR A 165 10.12 -7.11 13.45
C THR A 165 10.84 -8.45 13.31
N TYR A 166 11.65 -8.82 14.32
CA TYR A 166 12.33 -10.12 14.35
C TYR A 166 11.32 -11.28 14.38
N ASP A 167 10.33 -11.21 15.27
CA ASP A 167 9.31 -12.25 15.42
C ASP A 167 8.49 -12.40 14.14
N ALA A 168 8.07 -11.29 13.53
CA ALA A 168 7.35 -11.31 12.25
C ALA A 168 8.19 -11.93 11.13
N ALA A 169 9.48 -11.61 11.06
CA ALA A 169 10.38 -12.20 10.07
C ALA A 169 10.58 -13.70 10.31
N ALA A 170 10.71 -14.12 11.55
CA ALA A 170 10.85 -15.54 11.91
C ALA A 170 9.60 -16.35 11.52
N GLU A 171 8.39 -15.83 11.81
CA GLU A 171 7.12 -16.46 11.43
C GLU A 171 6.89 -16.47 9.91
N ALA A 172 7.43 -15.50 9.17
CA ALA A 172 7.30 -15.42 7.72
C ALA A 172 8.16 -16.46 6.97
N ILE A 173 9.17 -17.07 7.63
CA ILE A 173 10.04 -18.06 7.00
C ILE A 173 9.35 -19.41 6.92
N VAL A 174 9.10 -19.90 5.70
CA VAL A 174 8.45 -21.19 5.46
C VAL A 174 9.47 -22.23 5.07
N LEU A 175 9.57 -23.31 5.86
CA LEU A 175 10.43 -24.45 5.57
C LEU A 175 9.76 -25.38 4.55
N LEU A 176 10.13 -25.23 3.28
CA LEU A 176 9.52 -25.99 2.17
C LEU A 176 9.97 -27.46 2.13
N LYS A 177 11.19 -27.77 2.59
CA LYS A 177 11.77 -29.11 2.55
C LYS A 177 12.85 -29.24 3.63
N ASN A 178 12.82 -30.34 4.38
CA ASN A 178 13.83 -30.69 5.37
C ASN A 178 14.11 -32.20 5.35
N GLN A 179 14.94 -32.63 4.40
CA GLN A 179 15.33 -34.05 4.29
C GLN A 179 16.32 -34.42 5.39
N ASN A 180 16.10 -35.57 5.99
CA ASN A 180 16.96 -36.13 7.05
C ASN A 180 17.08 -35.21 8.28
N ASN A 181 16.10 -34.32 8.52
CA ASN A 181 16.12 -33.36 9.61
C ASN A 181 17.42 -32.53 9.67
N LEU A 182 17.93 -32.12 8.49
CA LEU A 182 19.15 -31.31 8.40
C LEU A 182 19.03 -29.96 9.13
N LEU A 183 17.84 -29.39 9.14
CA LEU A 183 17.55 -28.15 9.84
C LEU A 183 16.72 -28.43 11.11
N PRO A 184 16.97 -27.70 12.22
CA PRO A 184 17.98 -26.65 12.39
C PRO A 184 19.41 -27.20 12.39
N LEU A 185 20.38 -26.42 11.88
CA LEU A 185 21.79 -26.80 11.91
C LEU A 185 22.28 -26.89 13.36
N ASP A 186 22.95 -27.99 13.70
CA ASP A 186 23.65 -28.14 14.98
C ASP A 186 25.03 -27.49 14.93
N PHE A 187 25.13 -26.24 15.35
CA PHE A 187 26.36 -25.49 15.36
C PHE A 187 27.41 -25.98 16.38
N SER A 188 27.07 -26.96 17.25
CA SER A 188 28.03 -27.62 18.11
C SER A 188 28.88 -28.66 17.36
N SER A 189 28.33 -29.21 16.28
CA SER A 189 28.96 -30.25 15.46
C SER A 189 29.59 -29.72 14.16
N ILE A 190 29.17 -28.54 13.69
CA ILE A 190 29.66 -27.92 12.43
C ILE A 190 30.96 -27.18 12.71
N LYS A 191 32.02 -27.47 11.92
CA LYS A 191 33.31 -26.77 12.00
C LYS A 191 33.41 -25.60 11.02
N SER A 192 32.76 -25.68 9.89
CA SER A 192 32.79 -24.67 8.85
C SER A 192 31.44 -24.55 8.15
N LEU A 193 31.10 -23.32 7.72
CA LEU A 193 29.90 -23.01 6.97
C LEU A 193 30.27 -22.19 5.73
N ALA A 194 29.89 -22.67 4.54
CA ALA A 194 30.00 -21.90 3.31
C ALA A 194 28.73 -21.11 3.07
N VAL A 195 28.86 -19.80 2.89
CA VAL A 195 27.80 -18.86 2.53
C VAL A 195 28.08 -18.36 1.12
N ILE A 196 27.18 -18.66 0.19
CA ILE A 196 27.42 -18.42 -1.25
C ILE A 196 26.32 -17.55 -1.83
N GLY A 197 26.68 -16.56 -2.62
CA GLY A 197 25.77 -15.70 -3.37
C GLY A 197 25.70 -14.26 -2.87
N ASP A 198 25.37 -13.34 -3.77
CA ASP A 198 25.34 -11.89 -3.53
C ASP A 198 24.42 -11.48 -2.37
N ASN A 199 23.28 -12.15 -2.23
CA ASN A 199 22.32 -11.80 -1.20
C ASN A 199 22.83 -12.01 0.24
N ALA A 200 23.94 -12.74 0.40
CA ALA A 200 24.59 -12.89 1.70
C ALA A 200 25.13 -11.57 2.27
N THR A 201 25.52 -10.65 1.40
CA THR A 201 26.13 -9.35 1.76
C THR A 201 25.31 -8.15 1.36
N ARG A 202 24.24 -8.37 0.59
CA ARG A 202 23.41 -7.28 0.06
C ARG A 202 22.41 -6.79 1.09
N LYS A 203 22.33 -5.48 1.21
CA LYS A 203 21.30 -4.79 2.02
C LYS A 203 20.03 -4.66 1.22
N HIS A 204 18.88 -4.99 1.83
CA HIS A 204 17.60 -5.11 1.14
C HIS A 204 16.46 -4.32 1.79
N SER A 205 16.73 -3.46 2.78
CA SER A 205 15.68 -2.69 3.45
C SER A 205 15.03 -1.65 2.53
N ASN A 206 15.74 -1.22 1.49
CA ASN A 206 15.25 -0.23 0.52
C ASN A 206 14.91 -0.91 -0.81
N GLY A 207 13.61 -1.05 -1.07
CA GLY A 207 13.11 -1.54 -2.36
C GLY A 207 12.93 -0.45 -3.42
N GLY A 208 13.10 0.82 -3.03
CA GLY A 208 12.88 1.98 -3.89
C GLY A 208 11.41 2.39 -4.07
N LEU A 209 11.16 3.54 -4.69
CA LEU A 209 9.83 4.12 -4.92
C LEU A 209 8.98 4.17 -3.63
N SER A 210 7.71 3.79 -3.70
CA SER A 210 6.79 3.80 -2.56
C SER A 210 7.15 2.81 -1.44
N SER A 211 8.01 1.84 -1.71
CA SER A 211 8.52 0.88 -0.70
C SER A 211 9.85 1.30 -0.08
N GLU A 212 10.34 2.51 -0.39
CA GLU A 212 11.59 3.01 0.16
C GLU A 212 11.49 3.25 1.66
N ILE A 213 12.40 2.63 2.41
CA ILE A 213 12.53 2.79 3.86
C ILE A 213 13.95 3.26 4.19
N LYS A 214 14.07 4.35 4.95
CA LYS A 214 15.34 4.80 5.53
C LYS A 214 15.60 4.01 6.80
N ALA A 215 16.19 2.82 6.67
CA ALA A 215 16.55 2.00 7.82
C ALA A 215 17.59 2.71 8.68
N VAL A 216 17.44 2.64 10.00
CA VAL A 216 18.43 3.16 10.96
C VAL A 216 19.72 2.34 10.88
N TYR A 217 19.58 1.04 10.71
CA TYR A 217 20.67 0.10 10.44
C TYR A 217 20.15 -1.08 9.61
N GLU A 218 21.05 -1.78 8.96
CA GLU A 218 20.73 -3.00 8.22
C GLU A 218 21.73 -4.06 8.58
N VAL A 219 21.26 -5.29 8.74
CA VAL A 219 22.09 -6.47 9.04
C VAL A 219 21.95 -7.45 7.90
N THR A 220 23.07 -7.76 7.24
CA THR A 220 23.08 -8.76 6.18
C THR A 220 23.10 -10.19 6.75
N PRO A 221 22.67 -11.21 5.98
CA PRO A 221 22.75 -12.61 6.42
C PRO A 221 24.14 -13.02 6.88
N LEU A 222 25.17 -12.63 6.16
CA LEU A 222 26.56 -12.97 6.50
C LEU A 222 27.02 -12.30 7.81
N GLU A 223 26.67 -11.01 8.02
CA GLU A 223 26.97 -10.29 9.27
C GLU A 223 26.28 -10.95 10.45
N ALA A 224 24.99 -11.31 10.30
CA ALA A 224 24.22 -11.97 11.36
C ALA A 224 24.81 -13.36 11.71
N LEU A 225 25.17 -14.15 10.71
CA LEU A 225 25.79 -15.45 10.92
C LEU A 225 27.15 -15.33 11.65
N ARG A 226 27.99 -14.39 11.21
CA ARG A 226 29.29 -14.14 11.86
C ARG A 226 29.15 -13.62 13.28
N ALA A 227 28.22 -12.71 13.53
CA ALA A 227 27.96 -12.19 14.86
C ALA A 227 27.46 -13.27 15.84
N LYS A 228 26.68 -14.23 15.33
CA LYS A 228 26.07 -15.26 16.19
C LYS A 228 26.96 -16.49 16.39
N TRP A 229 27.74 -16.89 15.38
CA TRP A 229 28.51 -18.13 15.41
C TRP A 229 29.98 -18.01 14.95
N GLY A 230 30.46 -16.84 14.58
CA GLY A 230 31.81 -16.64 14.06
C GLY A 230 32.94 -17.07 15.01
N ASP A 231 32.70 -17.06 16.31
CA ASP A 231 33.65 -17.54 17.32
C ASP A 231 33.73 -19.08 17.41
N LYS A 232 32.73 -19.79 16.85
CA LYS A 232 32.59 -21.25 16.98
C LYS A 232 32.74 -21.98 15.67
N VAL A 233 32.44 -21.32 14.57
CA VAL A 233 32.36 -21.92 13.24
C VAL A 233 33.14 -21.04 12.25
N ASP A 234 33.99 -21.65 11.41
CA ASP A 234 34.68 -20.97 10.32
C ASP A 234 33.69 -20.64 9.19
N ILE A 235 33.26 -19.36 9.13
CA ILE A 235 32.24 -18.90 8.17
C ILE A 235 32.93 -18.29 6.96
N ARG A 236 32.89 -19.02 5.84
CA ARG A 236 33.50 -18.63 4.56
C ARG A 236 32.43 -18.09 3.61
N PHE A 237 32.76 -17.01 2.94
CA PHE A 237 31.91 -16.40 1.94
C PHE A 237 32.51 -16.49 0.54
N ALA A 238 31.64 -16.74 -0.44
CA ALA A 238 31.97 -16.63 -1.87
C ALA A 238 30.78 -15.96 -2.59
N GLN A 239 31.11 -15.14 -3.56
CA GLN A 239 30.05 -14.40 -4.28
C GLN A 239 29.27 -15.32 -5.23
N GLY A 240 29.88 -16.35 -5.79
CA GLY A 240 29.29 -17.30 -6.73
C GLY A 240 29.74 -17.07 -8.16
#